data_16d9600a1954141e0ebe3d395b129bda
#
_entry.id   16d9600a1954141e0ebe3d395b129bda
#
_cell.length_a   1.000
_cell.length_b   1.000
_cell.length_c   1.000
_cell.angle_alpha   90.00
_cell.angle_beta   90.00
_cell.angle_gamma   90.00
#
_symmetry.space_group_name_H-M   'P 1'
#
loop_
_entity.id
_entity.type
_entity.pdbx_description
1 polymer ?
#
loop_
_entity_poly.entity_id
_entity_poly.type
_entity_poly.pdbx_seq_one_letter_code
_entity_poly.pdbx_strand_id
1 'polypeptide(L)'
;LPALRTSAGAQLTPDIIEHLVADPSLGQFAQNNAGTSTAGAAKTIGKVNELEGDVQIRHPDGSVEVAKVGTQVFLHDEVITGKIGSVGIEFVDGTVFSLTDSGRMVLNELVYNPDGTGSMAVSMLQGTFAFLTGTIAKTGPDAMRVQTPVAMIGVRGTTVTGQISIDGEISTITLLPDANGHVGRVIISNSGGVQILTNAFEATEVLSFFSQPAESAVLSQESIQNIFGSAIRVMQSSSPANQPAENNEDAAEEAPGEEAPGDETPGEEPEPENTGSGDGEGE
;
A
#
# COMPACT_ATOMS: atom_id res chain seq x y z
N LEU A 1 -47.79 -23.43 -27.31
CA LEU A 1 -46.96 -22.98 -26.15
C LEU A 1 -45.76 -23.96 -26.02
N PRO A 2 -44.52 -23.57 -26.29
CA PRO A 2 -43.36 -24.42 -25.99
C PRO A 2 -42.85 -24.13 -24.57
N ALA A 3 -42.54 -25.23 -23.87
CA ALA A 3 -42.06 -25.29 -22.52
C ALA A 3 -40.65 -24.68 -22.41
N LEU A 4 -40.46 -23.83 -21.40
CA LEU A 4 -39.17 -23.31 -20.92
C LEU A 4 -38.34 -24.49 -20.37
N ARG A 5 -37.16 -24.71 -20.96
CA ARG A 5 -36.13 -25.59 -20.39
C ARG A 5 -35.35 -24.80 -19.35
N THR A 6 -35.44 -25.24 -18.13
CA THR A 6 -34.60 -24.82 -17.01
C THR A 6 -33.16 -25.30 -17.26
N SER A 7 -32.23 -24.38 -17.37
CA SER A 7 -30.81 -24.68 -17.41
C SER A 7 -30.36 -25.15 -16.04
N ALA A 8 -29.87 -26.37 -15.95
CA ALA A 8 -29.29 -26.96 -14.73
C ALA A 8 -27.97 -26.24 -14.41
N GLY A 9 -27.86 -25.74 -13.19
CA GLY A 9 -26.62 -25.22 -12.66
C GLY A 9 -25.56 -26.33 -12.59
N ALA A 10 -24.41 -26.08 -13.16
CA ALA A 10 -23.26 -26.93 -13.06
C ALA A 10 -22.74 -26.87 -11.61
N GLN A 11 -22.94 -27.93 -10.86
CA GLN A 11 -22.27 -28.13 -9.57
C GLN A 11 -20.81 -28.49 -9.86
N LEU A 12 -19.90 -27.69 -9.29
CA LEU A 12 -18.47 -28.01 -9.27
C LEU A 12 -18.27 -29.31 -8.47
N THR A 13 -17.84 -30.36 -9.15
CA THR A 13 -17.50 -31.63 -8.50
C THR A 13 -16.15 -31.52 -7.78
N PRO A 14 -15.92 -32.31 -6.70
CA PRO A 14 -14.66 -32.29 -5.92
C PRO A 14 -13.39 -32.56 -6.72
N ASP A 15 -13.50 -33.20 -7.90
CA ASP A 15 -12.37 -33.50 -8.78
C ASP A 15 -11.62 -32.28 -9.35
N ILE A 16 -12.27 -31.13 -9.44
CA ILE A 16 -11.59 -29.90 -9.95
C ILE A 16 -10.68 -29.30 -8.89
N ILE A 17 -10.98 -29.54 -7.62
CA ILE A 17 -10.16 -29.04 -6.51
C ILE A 17 -8.86 -29.85 -6.36
N GLU A 18 -8.89 -31.13 -6.67
CA GLU A 18 -7.69 -31.99 -6.60
C GLU A 18 -6.66 -31.69 -7.72
N HIS A 19 -7.10 -31.20 -8.88
CA HIS A 19 -6.20 -30.89 -9.99
C HIS A 19 -5.46 -29.56 -9.83
N LEU A 20 -5.94 -28.65 -8.98
CA LEU A 20 -5.25 -27.37 -8.64
C LEU A 20 -4.18 -27.55 -7.55
N VAL A 21 -4.17 -28.70 -6.86
CA VAL A 21 -3.19 -29.01 -5.80
C VAL A 21 -2.00 -29.82 -6.33
N ALA A 22 -2.07 -30.32 -7.56
CA ALA A 22 -1.07 -31.23 -8.14
C ALA A 22 -0.14 -30.56 -9.18
N ASP A 23 0.28 -29.32 -8.96
CA ASP A 23 1.44 -28.77 -9.68
C ASP A 23 2.72 -29.12 -8.90
N PRO A 24 3.57 -30.04 -9.44
CA PRO A 24 4.79 -30.45 -8.73
C PRO A 24 5.82 -29.32 -8.57
N SER A 25 5.65 -28.18 -9.21
CA SER A 25 6.51 -27.01 -9.03
C SER A 25 6.24 -26.25 -7.73
N LEU A 26 5.06 -26.41 -7.11
CA LEU A 26 4.73 -25.82 -5.81
C LEU A 26 5.21 -26.68 -4.63
N GLY A 27 5.52 -27.95 -4.83
CA GLY A 27 5.97 -28.89 -3.79
C GLY A 27 7.42 -28.73 -3.36
N GLN A 28 8.26 -27.96 -4.06
CA GLN A 28 9.68 -27.84 -3.73
C GLN A 28 10.01 -26.71 -2.75
N PHE A 29 9.06 -25.82 -2.42
CA PHE A 29 9.28 -24.78 -1.42
C PHE A 29 8.98 -25.19 0.02
N ALA A 30 8.37 -26.37 0.23
CA ALA A 30 7.90 -26.83 1.54
C ALA A 30 8.88 -27.76 2.29
N GLN A 31 10.01 -28.17 1.71
CA GLN A 31 10.88 -29.20 2.32
C GLN A 31 12.26 -28.74 2.81
N ASN A 32 12.58 -27.45 2.78
CA ASN A 32 13.91 -27.00 3.23
C ASN A 32 13.91 -26.05 4.45
N ASN A 33 12.95 -26.15 5.35
CA ASN A 33 13.05 -25.35 6.58
C ASN A 33 12.61 -26.12 7.83
N ALA A 34 13.24 -27.27 8.11
CA ALA A 34 13.32 -27.80 9.47
C ALA A 34 14.59 -27.26 10.16
N GLY A 35 14.76 -25.94 10.15
CA GLY A 35 15.74 -25.22 10.93
C GLY A 35 15.02 -24.55 12.09
N THR A 36 15.47 -24.82 13.28
CA THR A 36 15.06 -24.26 14.58
C THR A 36 14.75 -22.78 14.46
N SER A 37 13.48 -22.43 14.39
CA SER A 37 13.00 -21.06 14.33
C SER A 37 13.16 -20.46 15.73
N THR A 38 14.27 -19.79 15.97
CA THR A 38 14.27 -18.70 16.92
C THR A 38 13.23 -17.72 16.38
N ALA A 39 12.15 -17.48 17.10
CA ALA A 39 11.13 -16.52 16.74
C ALA A 39 11.77 -15.12 16.68
N GLY A 40 12.39 -14.80 15.53
CA GLY A 40 12.74 -13.45 15.18
C GLY A 40 11.42 -12.70 15.00
N ALA A 41 11.27 -11.55 15.66
CA ALA A 41 10.11 -10.71 15.50
C ALA A 41 9.81 -10.54 14.00
N ALA A 42 8.59 -10.84 13.58
CA ALA A 42 8.18 -10.70 12.18
C ALA A 42 8.47 -9.25 11.74
N LYS A 43 9.14 -9.09 10.61
CA LYS A 43 9.49 -7.76 10.12
C LYS A 43 8.23 -7.04 9.67
N THR A 44 7.95 -5.90 10.26
CA THR A 44 6.87 -5.00 9.85
C THR A 44 7.12 -4.56 8.40
N ILE A 45 6.09 -4.65 7.57
CA ILE A 45 6.13 -4.21 6.16
C ILE A 45 5.33 -2.94 5.90
N GLY A 46 4.52 -2.51 6.86
CA GLY A 46 3.70 -1.31 6.79
C GLY A 46 2.92 -1.07 8.08
N LYS A 47 2.14 -0.02 8.08
CA LYS A 47 1.27 0.37 9.21
C LYS A 47 -0.06 0.93 8.70
N VAL A 48 -1.10 0.79 9.51
CA VAL A 48 -2.39 1.42 9.30
C VAL A 48 -2.28 2.90 9.66
N ASN A 49 -2.50 3.80 8.69
CA ASN A 49 -2.46 5.25 8.88
C ASN A 49 -3.85 5.86 9.03
N GLU A 50 -4.86 5.24 8.44
CA GLU A 50 -6.25 5.66 8.53
C GLU A 50 -7.18 4.46 8.61
N LEU A 51 -8.26 4.59 9.36
CA LEU A 51 -9.23 3.53 9.55
C LEU A 51 -10.59 4.12 9.92
N GLU A 52 -11.65 3.60 9.31
CA GLU A 52 -13.04 3.89 9.66
C GLU A 52 -13.84 2.58 9.66
N GLY A 53 -14.74 2.43 10.63
CA GLY A 53 -15.62 1.26 10.77
C GLY A 53 -14.87 -0.02 11.15
N ASP A 54 -15.41 -1.16 10.72
CA ASP A 54 -14.89 -2.49 11.09
C ASP A 54 -13.75 -2.90 10.16
N VAL A 55 -12.56 -3.05 10.72
CA VAL A 55 -11.38 -3.56 10.02
C VAL A 55 -10.68 -4.60 10.88
N GLN A 56 -10.34 -5.72 10.28
CA GLN A 56 -9.63 -6.82 10.92
C GLN A 56 -8.39 -7.20 10.11
N ILE A 57 -7.35 -7.60 10.82
CA ILE A 57 -6.16 -8.21 10.24
C ILE A 57 -6.10 -9.65 10.71
N ARG A 58 -6.09 -10.58 9.76
CA ARG A 58 -5.89 -12.01 10.03
C ARG A 58 -4.46 -12.37 9.72
N HIS A 59 -3.76 -12.89 10.74
CA HIS A 59 -2.38 -13.33 10.61
C HIS A 59 -2.28 -14.76 10.05
N PRO A 60 -1.13 -15.16 9.53
CA PRO A 60 -0.90 -16.51 8.97
C PRO A 60 -1.13 -17.66 9.97
N ASP A 61 -1.00 -17.41 11.26
CA ASP A 61 -1.26 -18.37 12.33
C ASP A 61 -2.76 -18.55 12.63
N GLY A 62 -3.62 -17.80 11.94
CA GLY A 62 -5.08 -17.80 12.11
C GLY A 62 -5.59 -16.86 13.19
N SER A 63 -4.72 -16.17 13.92
CA SER A 63 -5.14 -15.13 14.88
C SER A 63 -5.75 -13.94 14.14
N VAL A 64 -6.70 -13.26 14.77
CA VAL A 64 -7.39 -12.10 14.21
C VAL A 64 -7.26 -10.94 15.18
N GLU A 65 -6.76 -9.82 14.66
CA GLU A 65 -6.65 -8.55 15.38
C GLU A 65 -7.68 -7.56 14.83
N VAL A 66 -8.35 -6.82 15.73
CA VAL A 66 -9.14 -5.63 15.34
C VAL A 66 -8.17 -4.49 15.10
N ALA A 67 -8.08 -4.03 13.86
CA ALA A 67 -7.15 -2.99 13.47
C ALA A 67 -7.46 -1.64 14.13
N LYS A 68 -6.41 -0.85 14.34
CA LYS A 68 -6.44 0.55 14.80
C LYS A 68 -5.42 1.34 14.01
N VAL A 69 -5.52 2.65 14.04
CA VAL A 69 -4.45 3.52 13.55
C VAL A 69 -3.15 3.21 14.29
N GLY A 70 -2.07 3.00 13.57
CA GLY A 70 -0.78 2.54 14.09
C GLY A 70 -0.60 1.01 14.13
N THR A 71 -1.65 0.20 13.90
CA THR A 71 -1.50 -1.27 13.80
C THR A 71 -0.50 -1.61 12.70
N GLN A 72 0.50 -2.43 13.03
CA GLN A 72 1.50 -2.89 12.08
C GLN A 72 0.96 -4.04 11.25
N VAL A 73 1.38 -4.10 9.99
CA VAL A 73 1.05 -5.20 9.09
C VAL A 73 2.32 -5.97 8.70
N PHE A 74 2.15 -7.27 8.50
CA PHE A 74 3.23 -8.22 8.24
C PHE A 74 2.98 -8.98 6.94
N LEU A 75 4.01 -9.66 6.45
CA LEU A 75 3.85 -10.55 5.29
C LEU A 75 2.82 -11.64 5.58
N HIS A 76 2.00 -11.90 4.57
CA HIS A 76 0.91 -12.88 4.56
C HIS A 76 -0.28 -12.54 5.45
N ASP A 77 -0.31 -11.34 6.02
CA ASP A 77 -1.52 -10.85 6.65
C ASP A 77 -2.64 -10.68 5.62
N GLU A 78 -3.86 -11.01 6.05
CA GLU A 78 -5.09 -10.72 5.33
C GLU A 78 -5.80 -9.54 5.98
N VAL A 79 -5.97 -8.46 5.24
CA VAL A 79 -6.71 -7.27 5.66
C VAL A 79 -8.15 -7.39 5.20
N ILE A 80 -9.10 -7.24 6.12
CA ILE A 80 -10.53 -7.45 5.89
C ILE A 80 -11.29 -6.23 6.38
N THR A 81 -12.06 -5.59 5.50
CA THR A 81 -12.98 -4.51 5.88
C THR A 81 -14.42 -5.02 5.95
N GLY A 82 -15.18 -4.50 6.90
CA GLY A 82 -16.61 -4.75 7.01
C GLY A 82 -17.43 -4.02 5.94
N LYS A 83 -18.75 -4.11 6.02
CA LYS A 83 -19.68 -3.48 5.06
C LYS A 83 -19.58 -1.95 5.02
N ILE A 84 -19.13 -1.33 6.09
CA ILE A 84 -18.94 0.13 6.23
C ILE A 84 -17.53 0.32 6.81
N GLY A 85 -16.55 -0.41 6.26
CA GLY A 85 -15.17 -0.35 6.72
C GLY A 85 -14.27 0.27 5.67
N SER A 86 -13.29 1.04 6.11
CA SER A 86 -12.22 1.50 5.25
C SER A 86 -10.89 1.52 6.00
N VAL A 87 -9.81 1.26 5.29
CA VAL A 87 -8.46 1.28 5.84
C VAL A 87 -7.48 1.82 4.81
N GLY A 88 -6.55 2.61 5.31
CA GLY A 88 -5.39 3.08 4.56
C GLY A 88 -4.11 2.58 5.22
N ILE A 89 -3.25 1.94 4.43
CA ILE A 89 -1.99 1.32 4.87
C ILE A 89 -0.84 1.95 4.12
N GLU A 90 0.15 2.43 4.85
CA GLU A 90 1.44 2.87 4.31
C GLU A 90 2.47 1.76 4.47
N PHE A 91 3.11 1.40 3.37
CA PHE A 91 4.18 0.41 3.34
C PHE A 91 5.57 1.06 3.45
N VAL A 92 6.57 0.26 3.84
CA VAL A 92 7.95 0.73 4.07
C VAL A 92 8.66 1.32 2.85
N ASP A 93 8.16 1.07 1.64
CA ASP A 93 8.67 1.66 0.39
C ASP A 93 7.96 2.98 0.00
N GLY A 94 7.01 3.44 0.84
CA GLY A 94 6.17 4.61 0.59
C GLY A 94 4.96 4.34 -0.30
N THR A 95 4.67 3.09 -0.66
CA THR A 95 3.39 2.72 -1.29
C THR A 95 2.27 2.92 -0.28
N VAL A 96 1.17 3.53 -0.72
CA VAL A 96 -0.04 3.68 0.09
C VAL A 96 -1.18 2.92 -0.56
N PHE A 97 -1.79 2.00 0.18
CA PHE A 97 -2.99 1.27 -0.21
C PHE A 97 -4.19 1.69 0.61
N SER A 98 -5.34 1.81 -0.04
CA SER A 98 -6.63 1.88 0.62
C SER A 98 -7.53 0.74 0.18
N LEU A 99 -8.34 0.26 1.11
CA LEU A 99 -9.34 -0.77 0.90
C LEU A 99 -10.64 -0.32 1.58
N THR A 100 -11.76 -0.41 0.86
CA THR A 100 -13.06 0.01 1.38
C THR A 100 -14.10 -1.10 1.24
N ASP A 101 -15.19 -0.95 1.91
CA ASP A 101 -16.45 -1.73 1.84
C ASP A 101 -16.34 -3.21 1.45
N SER A 102 -16.43 -4.10 2.44
CA SER A 102 -16.41 -5.56 2.22
C SER A 102 -15.17 -6.03 1.48
N GLY A 103 -14.06 -5.33 1.65
CA GLY A 103 -12.80 -5.61 0.95
C GLY A 103 -12.00 -6.72 1.62
N ARG A 104 -11.20 -7.41 0.82
CA ARG A 104 -10.22 -8.42 1.26
C ARG A 104 -8.94 -8.32 0.46
N MET A 105 -7.84 -8.19 1.16
CA MET A 105 -6.50 -8.04 0.60
C MET A 105 -5.50 -8.91 1.35
N VAL A 106 -4.62 -9.61 0.63
CA VAL A 106 -3.53 -10.42 1.21
C VAL A 106 -2.19 -9.83 0.79
N LEU A 107 -1.29 -9.68 1.77
CA LEU A 107 0.06 -9.12 1.59
C LEU A 107 1.04 -10.24 1.28
N ASN A 108 1.23 -10.58 -0.01
CA ASN A 108 1.96 -11.78 -0.42
C ASN A 108 3.48 -11.63 -0.35
N GLU A 109 4.00 -10.48 -0.79
CA GLU A 109 5.43 -10.23 -0.90
C GLU A 109 5.74 -8.75 -0.70
N LEU A 110 6.77 -8.45 0.08
CA LEU A 110 7.41 -7.15 0.11
C LEU A 110 8.88 -7.32 0.45
N VAL A 111 9.72 -7.13 -0.55
CA VAL A 111 11.18 -7.01 -0.41
C VAL A 111 11.54 -5.58 -0.72
N TYR A 112 12.18 -4.90 0.22
CA TYR A 112 12.63 -3.53 0.04
C TYR A 112 14.07 -3.39 0.52
N ASN A 113 14.95 -3.00 -0.40
CA ASN A 113 16.37 -2.86 -0.18
C ASN A 113 16.74 -1.39 0.09
N PRO A 114 17.86 -1.12 0.79
CA PRO A 114 18.30 0.25 1.08
C PRO A 114 18.59 1.10 -0.16
N ASP A 115 18.87 0.49 -1.30
CA ASP A 115 19.08 1.18 -2.59
C ASP A 115 17.76 1.53 -3.32
N GLY A 116 16.62 1.25 -2.70
CA GLY A 116 15.28 1.51 -3.24
C GLY A 116 14.76 0.41 -4.16
N THR A 117 15.56 -0.62 -4.46
CA THR A 117 15.10 -1.77 -5.25
C THR A 117 14.27 -2.73 -4.42
N GLY A 118 13.49 -3.57 -5.08
CA GLY A 118 12.68 -4.57 -4.39
C GLY A 118 11.57 -5.17 -5.24
N SER A 119 10.70 -5.89 -4.56
CA SER A 119 9.48 -6.44 -5.16
C SER A 119 8.32 -6.34 -4.19
N MET A 120 7.13 -6.11 -4.73
CA MET A 120 5.88 -6.08 -3.99
C MET A 120 4.80 -6.86 -4.73
N ALA A 121 4.12 -7.74 -4.01
CA ALA A 121 2.95 -8.46 -4.52
C ALA A 121 1.82 -8.45 -3.50
N VAL A 122 0.64 -8.07 -3.96
CA VAL A 122 -0.59 -8.00 -3.18
C VAL A 122 -1.70 -8.74 -3.92
N SER A 123 -2.49 -9.54 -3.21
CA SER A 123 -3.71 -10.14 -3.77
C SER A 123 -4.94 -9.36 -3.30
N MET A 124 -5.63 -8.74 -4.24
CA MET A 124 -6.93 -8.11 -4.02
C MET A 124 -8.03 -9.11 -4.37
N LEU A 125 -8.73 -9.60 -3.37
CA LEU A 125 -9.72 -10.68 -3.55
C LEU A 125 -11.13 -10.15 -3.85
N GLN A 126 -11.50 -9.04 -3.22
CA GLN A 126 -12.79 -8.35 -3.42
C GLN A 126 -12.74 -6.93 -2.83
N GLY A 127 -13.70 -6.08 -3.21
CA GLY A 127 -13.88 -4.73 -2.68
C GLY A 127 -13.35 -3.64 -3.59
N THR A 128 -13.49 -2.40 -3.15
CA THR A 128 -12.98 -1.22 -3.84
C THR A 128 -11.67 -0.80 -3.22
N PHE A 129 -10.68 -0.49 -4.04
CA PHE A 129 -9.34 -0.12 -3.60
C PHE A 129 -8.79 1.06 -4.40
N ALA A 130 -7.85 1.75 -3.81
CA ALA A 130 -6.95 2.66 -4.50
C ALA A 130 -5.54 2.51 -3.93
N PHE A 131 -4.54 2.77 -4.76
CA PHE A 131 -3.16 2.83 -4.26
C PHE A 131 -2.32 3.84 -5.04
N LEU A 132 -1.41 4.46 -4.33
CA LEU A 132 -0.32 5.29 -4.86
C LEU A 132 0.97 4.50 -4.73
N THR A 133 1.68 4.34 -5.83
CA THR A 133 2.92 3.55 -5.85
C THR A 133 4.08 4.27 -5.19
N GLY A 134 4.85 3.53 -4.39
CA GLY A 134 6.08 3.98 -3.76
C GLY A 134 7.33 3.82 -4.64
N THR A 135 8.45 3.56 -3.98
CA THR A 135 9.76 3.48 -4.63
C THR A 135 9.94 2.21 -5.46
N ILE A 136 9.45 1.07 -4.97
CA ILE A 136 9.59 -0.24 -5.64
C ILE A 136 9.05 -0.20 -7.07
N ALA A 137 7.83 0.31 -7.27
CA ALA A 137 7.17 0.35 -8.57
C ALA A 137 7.92 1.18 -9.63
N LYS A 138 8.86 2.02 -9.23
CA LYS A 138 9.71 2.83 -10.13
C LYS A 138 10.93 2.08 -10.64
N THR A 139 11.31 0.97 -10.00
CA THR A 139 12.54 0.25 -10.30
C THR A 139 12.44 -0.69 -11.50
N GLY A 140 11.25 -1.17 -11.83
CA GLY A 140 11.04 -2.06 -12.97
C GLY A 140 9.57 -2.31 -13.29
N PRO A 141 9.28 -2.86 -14.49
CA PRO A 141 7.91 -3.08 -14.94
C PRO A 141 7.15 -4.16 -14.13
N ASP A 142 7.88 -5.09 -13.51
CA ASP A 142 7.33 -6.21 -12.75
C ASP A 142 7.64 -6.12 -11.25
N ALA A 143 8.22 -4.99 -10.81
CA ALA A 143 8.61 -4.81 -9.42
C ALA A 143 7.39 -4.72 -8.49
N MET A 144 6.26 -4.18 -8.97
CA MET A 144 5.00 -4.15 -8.24
C MET A 144 3.89 -4.86 -9.01
N ARG A 145 3.26 -5.83 -8.35
CA ARG A 145 2.17 -6.62 -8.90
C ARG A 145 0.98 -6.66 -7.97
N VAL A 146 -0.21 -6.49 -8.54
CA VAL A 146 -1.47 -6.69 -7.83
C VAL A 146 -2.23 -7.80 -8.55
N GLN A 147 -2.52 -8.87 -7.83
CA GLN A 147 -3.26 -10.02 -8.34
C GLN A 147 -4.73 -9.87 -7.96
N THR A 148 -5.61 -10.08 -8.92
CA THR A 148 -7.06 -10.24 -8.71
C THR A 148 -7.46 -11.67 -9.07
N PRO A 149 -8.67 -12.13 -8.74
CA PRO A 149 -9.12 -13.46 -9.14
C PRO A 149 -9.11 -13.69 -10.66
N VAL A 150 -9.23 -12.63 -11.47
CA VAL A 150 -9.38 -12.71 -12.93
C VAL A 150 -8.23 -12.11 -13.72
N ALA A 151 -7.27 -11.44 -13.09
CA ALA A 151 -6.15 -10.81 -13.78
C ALA A 151 -4.93 -10.56 -12.87
N MET A 152 -3.77 -10.42 -13.49
CA MET A 152 -2.56 -9.84 -12.92
C MET A 152 -2.40 -8.40 -13.39
N ILE A 153 -2.12 -7.51 -12.48
CA ILE A 153 -1.91 -6.07 -12.73
C ILE A 153 -0.45 -5.74 -12.41
N GLY A 154 0.33 -5.43 -13.43
CA GLY A 154 1.68 -4.86 -13.29
C GLY A 154 1.62 -3.34 -13.30
N VAL A 155 2.29 -2.68 -12.36
CA VAL A 155 2.18 -1.23 -12.18
C VAL A 155 3.55 -0.57 -12.20
N ARG A 156 3.64 0.56 -12.89
CA ARG A 156 4.85 1.37 -12.92
C ARG A 156 4.53 2.85 -12.68
N GLY A 157 4.83 3.30 -11.46
CA GLY A 157 4.89 4.70 -11.07
C GLY A 157 3.63 5.52 -11.33
N THR A 158 2.50 5.24 -10.61
CA THR A 158 1.24 5.95 -10.80
C THR A 158 0.25 5.67 -9.67
N THR A 159 -0.89 6.34 -9.72
CA THR A 159 -2.07 6.01 -8.90
C THR A 159 -2.98 5.07 -9.69
N VAL A 160 -3.46 4.04 -9.02
CA VAL A 160 -4.43 3.08 -9.58
C VAL A 160 -5.61 2.95 -8.63
N THR A 161 -6.79 2.84 -9.19
CA THR A 161 -7.99 2.45 -8.43
C THR A 161 -8.71 1.32 -9.15
N GLY A 162 -9.46 0.55 -8.40
CA GLY A 162 -10.23 -0.54 -8.98
C GLY A 162 -11.29 -1.06 -8.04
N GLN A 163 -12.14 -1.89 -8.59
CA GLN A 163 -13.20 -2.59 -7.89
C GLN A 163 -13.23 -4.04 -8.35
N ILE A 164 -13.30 -4.94 -7.37
CA ILE A 164 -13.46 -6.36 -7.60
C ILE A 164 -14.80 -6.76 -6.99
N SER A 165 -15.66 -7.40 -7.79
CA SER A 165 -16.95 -7.89 -7.32
C SER A 165 -16.81 -8.85 -6.14
N ILE A 166 -17.85 -8.97 -5.32
CA ILE A 166 -17.85 -9.82 -4.11
C ILE A 166 -17.63 -11.29 -4.45
N ASP A 167 -18.09 -11.74 -5.60
CA ASP A 167 -17.86 -13.07 -6.14
C ASP A 167 -16.48 -13.24 -6.80
N GLY A 168 -15.74 -12.13 -6.99
CA GLY A 168 -14.43 -12.13 -7.62
C GLY A 168 -14.45 -12.30 -9.15
N GLU A 169 -15.63 -12.35 -9.76
CA GLU A 169 -15.75 -12.64 -11.20
C GLU A 169 -15.43 -11.44 -12.08
N ILE A 170 -15.64 -10.21 -11.59
CA ILE A 170 -15.44 -8.97 -12.36
C ILE A 170 -14.43 -8.08 -11.66
N SER A 171 -13.48 -7.58 -12.42
CA SER A 171 -12.52 -6.58 -11.97
C SER A 171 -12.52 -5.37 -12.89
N THR A 172 -12.75 -4.18 -12.34
CA THR A 172 -12.58 -2.90 -13.04
C THR A 172 -11.31 -2.23 -12.55
N ILE A 173 -10.40 -1.86 -13.46
CA ILE A 173 -9.12 -1.25 -13.14
C ILE A 173 -9.00 0.08 -13.86
N THR A 174 -8.62 1.13 -13.15
CA THR A 174 -8.53 2.50 -13.67
C THR A 174 -7.17 3.11 -13.33
N LEU A 175 -6.54 3.71 -14.34
CA LEU A 175 -5.28 4.44 -14.21
C LEU A 175 -5.60 5.92 -13.90
N LEU A 176 -5.03 6.43 -12.80
CA LEU A 176 -5.16 7.82 -12.39
C LEU A 176 -3.82 8.54 -12.45
N PRO A 177 -3.80 9.86 -12.70
CA PRO A 177 -2.60 10.65 -12.48
C PRO A 177 -2.26 10.68 -10.99
N ASP A 178 -0.98 10.78 -10.67
CA ASP A 178 -0.52 11.10 -9.31
C ASP A 178 -0.77 12.58 -8.97
N ALA A 179 -0.43 12.99 -7.75
CA ALA A 179 -0.63 14.36 -7.28
C ALA A 179 0.11 15.43 -8.11
N ASN A 180 1.17 15.04 -8.83
CA ASN A 180 1.96 15.91 -9.71
C ASN A 180 1.44 15.92 -11.15
N GLY A 181 0.36 15.20 -11.44
CA GLY A 181 -0.20 15.02 -12.77
C GLY A 181 0.56 14.01 -13.64
N HIS A 182 1.57 13.32 -13.10
CA HIS A 182 2.27 12.27 -13.82
C HIS A 182 1.37 11.03 -13.96
N VAL A 183 1.41 10.43 -15.13
CA VAL A 183 0.68 9.20 -15.47
C VAL A 183 1.70 8.12 -15.79
N GLY A 184 1.70 7.06 -15.03
CA GLY A 184 2.57 5.91 -15.27
C GLY A 184 1.97 4.93 -16.27
N ARG A 185 2.18 3.64 -16.01
CA ARG A 185 1.71 2.56 -16.87
C ARG A 185 1.13 1.44 -16.05
N VAL A 186 0.00 0.91 -16.50
CA VAL A 186 -0.65 -0.27 -15.93
C VAL A 186 -0.81 -1.32 -17.01
N ILE A 187 -0.39 -2.55 -16.71
CA ILE A 187 -0.50 -3.70 -17.61
C ILE A 187 -1.43 -4.69 -16.92
N ILE A 188 -2.57 -4.98 -17.53
CA ILE A 188 -3.54 -5.95 -17.07
C ILE A 188 -3.45 -7.17 -17.96
N SER A 189 -3.17 -8.34 -17.38
CA SER A 189 -2.98 -9.59 -18.12
C SER A 189 -3.70 -10.74 -17.46
N ASN A 190 -4.22 -11.66 -18.29
CA ASN A 190 -4.77 -12.95 -17.89
C ASN A 190 -4.55 -13.97 -19.01
N SER A 191 -5.14 -15.16 -18.92
CA SER A 191 -5.00 -16.18 -19.97
C SER A 191 -5.71 -15.83 -21.28
N GLY A 192 -6.64 -14.85 -21.27
CA GLY A 192 -7.36 -14.38 -22.45
C GLY A 192 -6.61 -13.29 -23.23
N GLY A 193 -5.66 -12.58 -22.61
CA GLY A 193 -4.93 -11.50 -23.28
C GLY A 193 -4.33 -10.47 -22.35
N VAL A 194 -3.95 -9.34 -22.95
CA VAL A 194 -3.30 -8.21 -22.28
C VAL A 194 -3.97 -6.91 -22.69
N GLN A 195 -4.21 -6.03 -21.72
CA GLN A 195 -4.61 -4.63 -21.92
C GLN A 195 -3.61 -3.72 -21.23
N ILE A 196 -3.27 -2.60 -21.86
CA ILE A 196 -2.30 -1.64 -21.33
C ILE A 196 -3.00 -0.27 -21.21
N LEU A 197 -2.93 0.33 -20.03
CA LEU A 197 -3.41 1.68 -19.76
C LEU A 197 -2.21 2.62 -19.66
N THR A 198 -2.27 3.74 -20.40
CA THR A 198 -1.16 4.73 -20.46
C THR A 198 -1.66 6.16 -20.36
N ASN A 199 -2.95 6.40 -20.44
CA ASN A 199 -3.53 7.74 -20.33
C ASN A 199 -4.32 7.89 -19.03
N ALA A 200 -4.36 9.11 -18.51
CA ALA A 200 -5.15 9.42 -17.34
C ALA A 200 -6.63 9.03 -17.52
N PHE A 201 -7.20 8.44 -16.49
CA PHE A 201 -8.62 8.05 -16.43
C PHE A 201 -9.01 6.91 -17.38
N GLU A 202 -8.05 6.27 -18.05
CA GLU A 202 -8.30 5.02 -18.76
C GLU A 202 -8.68 3.92 -17.78
N ALA A 203 -9.73 3.18 -18.11
CA ALA A 203 -10.22 2.03 -17.38
C ALA A 203 -10.42 0.83 -18.29
N THR A 204 -10.25 -0.36 -17.76
CA THR A 204 -10.62 -1.62 -18.40
C THR A 204 -11.40 -2.50 -17.44
N GLU A 205 -12.24 -3.35 -18.00
CA GLU A 205 -12.99 -4.35 -17.27
C GLU A 205 -12.52 -5.75 -17.66
N VAL A 206 -12.40 -6.62 -16.68
CA VAL A 206 -12.03 -8.04 -16.86
C VAL A 206 -13.16 -8.89 -16.30
N LEU A 207 -13.85 -9.62 -17.17
CA LEU A 207 -15.05 -10.39 -16.82
C LEU A 207 -14.76 -11.83 -16.40
N SER A 208 -13.59 -12.37 -16.74
CA SER A 208 -13.14 -13.68 -16.30
C SER A 208 -11.65 -13.87 -16.56
N PHE A 209 -11.05 -14.87 -15.93
CA PHE A 209 -9.65 -15.22 -16.14
C PHE A 209 -9.33 -15.64 -17.59
N PHE A 210 -10.33 -16.17 -18.33
CA PHE A 210 -10.17 -16.71 -19.68
C PHE A 210 -10.61 -15.74 -20.78
N SER A 211 -11.31 -14.64 -20.44
CA SER A 211 -11.69 -13.62 -21.41
C SER A 211 -10.63 -12.53 -21.50
N GLN A 212 -10.37 -12.04 -22.71
CA GLN A 212 -9.50 -10.90 -22.90
C GLN A 212 -10.04 -9.70 -22.10
N PRO A 213 -9.17 -8.96 -21.40
CA PRO A 213 -9.58 -7.66 -20.82
C PRO A 213 -10.21 -6.76 -21.89
N ALA A 214 -11.27 -6.05 -21.53
CA ALA A 214 -11.98 -5.17 -22.45
C ALA A 214 -11.05 -4.06 -22.99
N GLU A 215 -11.38 -3.52 -24.16
CA GLU A 215 -10.70 -2.32 -24.66
C GLU A 215 -10.86 -1.19 -23.64
N SER A 216 -9.79 -0.41 -23.44
CA SER A 216 -9.81 0.69 -22.47
C SER A 216 -10.75 1.81 -22.92
N ALA A 217 -11.46 2.39 -21.95
CA ALA A 217 -12.28 3.56 -22.11
C ALA A 217 -11.91 4.62 -21.09
N VAL A 218 -12.04 5.90 -21.47
CA VAL A 218 -11.80 7.02 -20.55
C VAL A 218 -13.04 7.25 -19.71
N LEU A 219 -12.93 7.14 -18.39
CA LEU A 219 -14.01 7.47 -17.46
C LEU A 219 -14.07 8.97 -17.20
N SER A 220 -15.29 9.48 -16.98
CA SER A 220 -15.47 10.85 -16.51
C SER A 220 -15.03 10.98 -15.04
N GLN A 221 -14.60 12.19 -14.65
CA GLN A 221 -14.27 12.47 -13.24
C GLN A 221 -15.44 12.19 -12.30
N GLU A 222 -16.66 12.47 -12.73
CA GLU A 222 -17.87 12.17 -11.97
C GLU A 222 -18.04 10.67 -11.73
N SER A 223 -17.85 9.85 -12.77
CA SER A 223 -17.89 8.38 -12.63
C SER A 223 -16.82 7.87 -11.68
N ILE A 224 -15.60 8.39 -11.76
CA ILE A 224 -14.49 8.03 -10.87
C ILE A 224 -14.83 8.38 -9.42
N GLN A 225 -15.33 9.58 -9.17
CA GLN A 225 -15.72 10.01 -7.82
C GLN A 225 -16.88 9.18 -7.25
N ASN A 226 -17.85 8.83 -8.08
CA ASN A 226 -18.99 8.03 -7.65
C ASN A 226 -18.60 6.57 -7.31
N ILE A 227 -17.69 5.97 -8.06
CA ILE A 227 -17.31 4.57 -7.90
C ILE A 227 -16.16 4.41 -6.90
N PHE A 228 -15.13 5.25 -7.00
CA PHE A 228 -13.85 5.07 -6.30
C PHE A 228 -13.54 6.19 -5.29
N GLY A 229 -14.40 7.20 -5.16
CA GLY A 229 -14.12 8.41 -4.39
C GLY A 229 -13.80 8.16 -2.92
N SER A 230 -14.43 7.16 -2.28
CA SER A 230 -14.10 6.78 -0.91
C SER A 230 -12.69 6.18 -0.80
N ALA A 231 -12.33 5.25 -1.68
CA ALA A 231 -11.01 4.64 -1.68
C ALA A 231 -9.91 5.66 -1.98
N ILE A 232 -10.13 6.53 -2.97
CA ILE A 232 -9.18 7.60 -3.32
C ILE A 232 -8.96 8.55 -2.12
N ARG A 233 -10.02 8.94 -1.41
CA ARG A 233 -9.91 9.81 -0.24
C ARG A 233 -9.12 9.16 0.88
N VAL A 234 -9.43 7.90 1.24
CA VAL A 234 -8.70 7.15 2.29
C VAL A 234 -7.23 7.00 1.91
N MET A 235 -6.91 6.69 0.65
CA MET A 235 -5.53 6.63 0.18
C MET A 235 -4.81 7.98 0.33
N GLN A 236 -5.46 9.09 -0.04
CA GLN A 236 -4.86 10.41 0.05
C GLN A 236 -4.60 10.85 1.50
N SER A 237 -5.55 10.61 2.42
CA SER A 237 -5.36 10.91 3.84
C SER A 237 -4.33 10.03 4.52
N SER A 238 -4.14 8.80 4.04
CA SER A 238 -3.12 7.87 4.54
C SER A 238 -1.70 8.17 4.02
N SER A 239 -1.58 9.10 3.06
CA SER A 239 -0.27 9.45 2.50
C SER A 239 0.54 10.31 3.48
N PRO A 240 1.86 10.04 3.66
CA PRO A 240 2.72 10.80 4.55
C PRO A 240 2.72 12.30 4.29
N ALA A 241 2.49 12.71 3.03
CA ALA A 241 2.42 14.12 2.64
C ALA A 241 1.22 14.88 3.26
N ASN A 242 0.20 14.17 3.71
CA ASN A 242 -1.04 14.74 4.24
C ASN A 242 -1.24 14.47 5.74
N GLN A 243 -0.32 13.76 6.41
CA GLN A 243 -0.39 13.57 7.85
C GLN A 243 0.07 14.84 8.57
N PRO A 244 -0.66 15.34 9.59
CA PRO A 244 -0.16 16.36 10.47
C PRO A 244 1.17 15.91 11.08
N ALA A 245 2.18 16.77 11.09
CA ALA A 245 3.43 16.46 11.78
C ALA A 245 3.08 16.06 13.22
N GLU A 246 3.35 14.81 13.61
CA GLU A 246 3.29 14.44 15.01
C GLU A 246 4.27 15.32 15.76
N ASN A 247 3.74 16.22 16.58
CA ASN A 247 4.54 16.96 17.54
C ASN A 247 5.20 15.95 18.47
N ASN A 248 6.48 15.70 18.28
CA ASN A 248 7.32 15.06 19.27
C ASN A 248 7.49 16.02 20.47
N GLU A 249 6.45 16.21 21.23
CA GLU A 249 6.48 16.80 22.57
C GLU A 249 6.58 15.68 23.63
N ASP A 250 7.57 14.79 23.52
CA ASP A 250 7.91 13.90 24.65
C ASP A 250 9.34 13.36 24.50
N ALA A 251 10.29 14.27 24.54
CA ALA A 251 11.69 13.93 24.83
C ALA A 251 12.41 15.10 25.49
N ALA A 252 11.81 15.65 26.55
CA ALA A 252 12.50 16.47 27.54
C ALA A 252 12.37 15.79 28.90
N GLU A 253 12.94 14.60 29.04
CA GLU A 253 13.15 13.99 30.32
C GLU A 253 14.42 14.60 30.95
N GLU A 254 14.18 15.21 32.11
CA GLU A 254 15.10 15.92 32.98
C GLU A 254 16.41 15.16 33.18
N ALA A 255 17.51 15.83 32.87
CA ALA A 255 18.81 15.46 33.42
C ALA A 255 18.87 15.96 34.87
N PRO A 256 19.23 15.14 35.86
CA PRO A 256 19.41 15.57 37.24
C PRO A 256 20.62 16.48 37.35
N GLY A 257 20.40 17.62 38.02
CA GLY A 257 21.42 18.63 38.30
C GLY A 257 22.54 18.06 39.12
N GLU A 258 23.76 18.24 38.65
CA GLU A 258 24.98 18.08 39.44
C GLU A 258 25.36 19.49 39.95
N GLU A 259 25.26 19.63 41.30
CA GLU A 259 25.77 20.81 42.05
C GLU A 259 27.29 20.82 41.93
N ALA A 260 27.85 21.94 41.49
CA ALA A 260 29.27 22.24 41.66
C ALA A 260 29.43 23.33 42.74
N PRO A 261 30.36 23.17 43.67
CA PRO A 261 30.58 24.12 44.76
C PRO A 261 31.33 25.37 44.29
N GLY A 262 30.96 26.48 44.92
CA GLY A 262 31.52 27.81 44.69
C GLY A 262 32.99 27.91 45.03
N ASP A 263 33.72 28.83 44.40
CA ASP A 263 34.90 29.48 44.95
C ASP A 263 34.95 30.93 44.59
N GLU A 264 35.49 31.66 45.51
CA GLU A 264 35.37 33.06 45.82
C GLU A 264 36.17 34.00 44.89
N THR A 265 35.67 35.22 44.70
CA THR A 265 36.40 36.40 44.25
C THR A 265 37.52 36.83 45.23
N PRO A 266 38.56 37.62 44.88
CA PRO A 266 38.34 39.05 44.62
C PRO A 266 39.35 39.75 43.65
N GLY A 267 38.88 40.88 43.15
CA GLY A 267 39.71 42.08 43.14
C GLY A 267 40.40 42.51 41.85
N GLU A 268 40.07 43.70 41.45
CA GLU A 268 40.84 44.89 41.10
C GLU A 268 40.80 45.38 39.64
N GLU A 269 40.16 46.57 39.53
CA GLU A 269 40.34 47.59 38.51
C GLU A 269 41.79 48.09 38.42
N PRO A 270 42.24 48.97 37.50
CA PRO A 270 41.52 49.96 36.64
C PRO A 270 42.06 50.12 35.19
N GLU A 271 41.31 50.91 34.43
CA GLU A 271 41.66 51.56 33.17
C GLU A 271 43.02 52.29 33.13
N PRO A 272 43.58 52.62 31.90
CA PRO A 272 43.16 53.88 31.28
C PRO A 272 43.17 53.92 29.73
N GLU A 273 42.45 54.93 29.24
CA GLU A 273 42.36 55.54 27.94
C GLU A 273 43.64 55.50 27.08
N ASN A 274 43.47 55.35 25.76
CA ASN A 274 44.17 56.29 24.85
C ASN A 274 43.50 56.42 23.47
N THR A 275 43.23 57.65 23.17
CA THR A 275 42.90 58.32 21.94
C THR A 275 43.79 57.96 20.76
N GLY A 276 43.25 58.06 19.56
CA GLY A 276 44.04 58.12 18.34
C GLY A 276 43.23 58.20 17.06
N SER A 277 42.98 59.43 16.65
CA SER A 277 42.50 59.87 15.32
C SER A 277 43.31 59.33 14.17
N GLY A 278 42.70 59.23 13.00
CA GLY A 278 43.42 59.07 11.75
C GLY A 278 42.53 59.03 10.51
N ASP A 279 42.31 60.19 9.94
CA ASP A 279 41.72 60.48 8.64
C ASP A 279 42.44 59.75 7.48
N GLY A 280 41.75 59.58 6.38
CA GLY A 280 42.37 59.22 5.12
C GLY A 280 41.42 58.92 3.96
N GLU A 281 41.06 59.97 3.28
CA GLU A 281 40.40 60.03 1.97
C GLU A 281 41.15 59.25 0.88
N GLY A 282 40.44 58.96 -0.18
CA GLY A 282 41.05 58.87 -1.48
C GLY A 282 40.55 57.81 -2.45
N GLU A 283 39.76 58.29 -3.40
CA GLU A 283 39.50 57.90 -4.79
C GLU A 283 38.80 56.56 -5.08
#